data_36993b8779c13b84ebc20f1515b2141d
#
_entry.id   36993b8779c13b84ebc20f1515b2141d
#
_cell.length_a   1.000
_cell.length_b   1.000
_cell.length_c   1.000
_cell.angle_alpha   90.00
_cell.angle_beta   90.00
_cell.angle_gamma   90.00
#
_symmetry.space_group_name_H-M   'P 1'
#
loop_
_entity.id
_entity.type
_entity.pdbx_description
1 polymer ?
#
loop_
_entity_poly.entity_id
_entity_poly.type
_entity_poly.pdbx_seq_one_letter_code
_entity_poly.pdbx_strand_id
1 'polypeptide(L)'
;MGSMRRRRSTHICAGEQAVSGTRGWAGRHAATALGAVVLAFGAFAPAAHAAAPTTLYVSQGGLDSGTCTSASPCATVSYALTKAPSGATIEVSGTIVGNVGIPHPVTITTWPGGPAGSPAVLRGIASGPVVTADPGVTGVTLNDLTIENGTVGVFNSEGTLTLTDSTVTGNANGGEPYAGIYNYADSTTTVIDSTVTKNSGAGDVGAGIYNSGTMTIIASTISGNTGGGIEGNGGTATLGATIVADNTGANCSGYDSASLYSAGYNLTNDTNGSACAFTAATDLVNKNPLLGPLADNGGPTQTLLPGATSPADDVIPKTTTLRGVAACPGTDQRGVARPGQGETRCTIGAAEAGFTKATTTSVTLSPATVTAGTRVVYLLVVTPKSGTATPTGTISFATGSTSLCTAVLSGGVAACGATNAPVGTDKVTGTFSGGDGYASSSGTATLTVTTA
;
A
#
# COMPACT_ATOMS: atom_id res chain seq x y z
N MET A 1 -29.25 -5.65 54.27
CA MET A 1 -29.11 -4.54 55.22
C MET A 1 -27.86 -3.74 54.86
N GLY A 2 -28.04 -2.45 54.60
CA GLY A 2 -26.92 -1.57 54.31
C GLY A 2 -27.11 -0.70 53.07
N SER A 3 -28.15 0.18 53.16
CA SER A 3 -28.42 1.28 52.20
C SER A 3 -27.37 2.37 52.38
N MET A 4 -26.76 2.86 51.27
CA MET A 4 -26.13 4.17 51.28
C MET A 4 -26.52 5.00 50.07
N ARG A 5 -27.05 6.15 50.42
CA ARG A 5 -27.79 7.17 49.70
C ARG A 5 -26.92 7.91 48.67
N ARG A 6 -27.55 8.22 47.54
CA ARG A 6 -27.18 9.28 46.59
C ARG A 6 -27.13 10.65 47.25
N ARG A 7 -26.12 11.45 46.93
CA ARG A 7 -26.18 12.91 47.04
C ARG A 7 -26.12 13.52 45.63
N ARG A 8 -27.25 14.13 45.28
CA ARG A 8 -27.32 15.14 44.20
C ARG A 8 -26.78 16.45 44.73
N SER A 9 -26.00 17.16 43.93
CA SER A 9 -25.73 18.59 44.14
C SER A 9 -26.20 19.34 42.89
N THR A 10 -27.26 20.08 43.05
CA THR A 10 -27.81 21.07 42.12
C THR A 10 -27.17 22.40 42.43
N HIS A 11 -26.60 23.09 41.42
CA HIS A 11 -26.45 24.53 41.49
C HIS A 11 -27.13 25.20 40.29
N ILE A 12 -28.18 25.95 40.60
CA ILE A 12 -28.90 26.91 39.81
C ILE A 12 -28.28 28.28 40.10
N CYS A 13 -28.15 29.16 39.08
CA CYS A 13 -28.36 30.62 39.10
C CYS A 13 -28.11 31.15 37.69
N ALA A 14 -29.03 31.57 36.99
CA ALA A 14 -29.93 32.66 36.69
C ALA A 14 -29.24 34.06 36.78
N GLY A 15 -29.39 34.85 35.72
CA GLY A 15 -29.10 36.24 35.71
C GLY A 15 -29.14 36.87 34.31
N GLU A 16 -30.39 37.02 33.76
CA GLU A 16 -30.64 38.00 32.68
C GLU A 16 -30.46 39.40 33.18
N GLN A 17 -30.01 40.34 32.33
CA GLN A 17 -30.59 41.70 32.24
C GLN A 17 -30.35 42.28 30.85
N ALA A 18 -31.45 42.53 30.17
CA ALA A 18 -31.56 43.40 29.00
C ALA A 18 -31.76 44.84 29.45
N VAL A 19 -31.16 45.82 28.75
CA VAL A 19 -31.57 47.24 28.83
C VAL A 19 -31.71 47.79 27.42
N SER A 20 -32.95 48.18 27.15
CA SER A 20 -33.40 48.96 25.99
C SER A 20 -33.34 50.45 26.29
N GLY A 21 -33.25 51.29 25.28
CA GLY A 21 -33.56 52.73 25.36
C GLY A 21 -32.80 53.50 24.29
N THR A 22 -33.33 54.06 23.39
CA THR A 22 -34.38 54.94 22.92
C THR A 22 -33.79 56.06 22.09
N ARG A 23 -34.45 56.33 21.03
CA ARG A 23 -34.38 57.38 19.99
C ARG A 23 -34.00 58.77 20.47
N GLY A 24 -33.28 59.51 19.57
CA GLY A 24 -33.22 61.01 19.62
C GLY A 24 -32.83 61.60 18.25
N TRP A 25 -33.68 62.48 17.79
CA TRP A 25 -33.76 63.09 16.47
C TRP A 25 -32.94 64.40 16.38
N ALA A 26 -32.51 64.71 15.15
CA ALA A 26 -32.40 66.05 14.50
C ALA A 26 -31.18 66.96 14.76
N GLY A 27 -30.66 67.42 13.66
CA GLY A 27 -29.86 68.65 13.60
C GLY A 27 -28.98 68.77 12.33
N ARG A 28 -29.51 69.42 11.30
CA ARG A 28 -28.77 69.87 10.10
C ARG A 28 -27.74 70.91 10.48
N HIS A 29 -26.55 70.88 9.99
CA HIS A 29 -25.80 72.02 9.48
C HIS A 29 -24.73 71.64 8.49
N ALA A 30 -24.77 72.22 7.30
CA ALA A 30 -23.75 72.08 6.25
C ALA A 30 -22.52 72.92 6.64
N ALA A 31 -21.34 72.31 6.52
CA ALA A 31 -20.10 73.07 6.41
C ALA A 31 -19.18 72.32 5.43
N THR A 32 -18.97 72.96 4.29
CA THR A 32 -17.97 72.61 3.31
C THR A 32 -16.58 72.81 3.89
N ALA A 33 -15.82 71.75 4.01
CA ALA A 33 -14.38 71.80 4.23
C ALA A 33 -13.66 70.88 3.20
N LEU A 34 -12.84 71.51 2.35
CA LEU A 34 -11.86 70.81 1.54
C LEU A 34 -10.93 70.02 2.47
N GLY A 35 -11.04 68.69 2.43
CA GLY A 35 -10.16 67.78 3.12
C GLY A 35 -9.30 67.01 2.11
N ALA A 36 -8.01 67.18 2.25
CA ALA A 36 -7.00 66.46 1.45
C ALA A 36 -7.23 64.96 1.55
N VAL A 37 -7.34 64.30 0.39
CA VAL A 37 -7.34 62.82 0.29
C VAL A 37 -5.91 62.35 0.57
N VAL A 38 -5.64 61.91 1.78
CA VAL A 38 -4.45 61.12 2.11
C VAL A 38 -4.72 59.70 1.64
N LEU A 39 -4.17 59.35 0.48
CA LEU A 39 -4.08 57.94 0.04
C LEU A 39 -3.15 57.20 1.01
N ALA A 40 -3.73 56.55 2.03
CA ALA A 40 -3.03 55.54 2.81
C ALA A 40 -2.76 54.37 1.89
N PHE A 41 -1.55 54.28 1.36
CA PHE A 41 -1.01 53.01 0.81
C PHE A 41 -0.89 52.06 2.00
N GLY A 42 -1.93 51.26 2.19
CA GLY A 42 -1.84 50.04 3.03
C GLY A 42 -0.77 49.15 2.41
N ALA A 43 0.35 49.01 3.09
CA ALA A 43 1.33 47.99 2.76
C ALA A 43 0.60 46.64 2.90
N PHE A 44 0.21 46.06 1.77
CA PHE A 44 -0.13 44.62 1.74
C PHE A 44 1.15 43.88 2.13
N ALA A 45 1.21 43.42 3.37
CA ALA A 45 2.20 42.41 3.71
C ALA A 45 1.99 41.26 2.72
N PRO A 46 3.04 40.80 2.01
CA PRO A 46 2.90 39.63 1.16
C PRO A 46 2.41 38.46 2.05
N ALA A 47 1.33 37.80 1.62
CA ALA A 47 0.90 36.58 2.26
C ALA A 47 2.11 35.67 2.33
N ALA A 48 2.48 35.27 3.56
CA ALA A 48 3.56 34.32 3.73
C ALA A 48 3.21 33.10 2.88
N HIS A 49 3.92 32.89 1.77
CA HIS A 49 3.85 31.65 1.02
C HIS A 49 4.28 30.60 2.02
N ALA A 50 3.38 29.65 2.30
CA ALA A 50 3.78 28.44 3.02
C ALA A 50 5.00 27.86 2.29
N ALA A 51 6.11 27.76 2.98
CA ALA A 51 7.31 27.15 2.40
C ALA A 51 6.89 25.77 1.85
N ALA A 52 7.32 25.45 0.63
CA ALA A 52 7.06 24.12 0.06
C ALA A 52 7.53 23.06 1.06
N PRO A 53 6.80 21.95 1.24
CA PRO A 53 7.18 20.93 2.19
C PRO A 53 8.61 20.47 1.91
N THR A 54 9.44 20.46 2.94
CA THR A 54 10.84 20.05 2.83
C THR A 54 10.91 18.55 2.64
N THR A 55 11.65 18.08 1.63
CA THR A 55 11.93 16.65 1.44
C THR A 55 13.28 16.31 2.06
N LEU A 56 13.30 15.28 2.92
CA LEU A 56 14.49 14.70 3.50
C LEU A 56 14.70 13.28 2.97
N TYR A 57 15.93 12.83 2.93
CA TYR A 57 16.30 11.57 2.33
C TYR A 57 16.98 10.65 3.33
N VAL A 58 16.53 9.40 3.37
CA VAL A 58 17.09 8.34 4.21
C VAL A 58 17.46 7.16 3.33
N SER A 59 18.64 6.60 3.52
CA SER A 59 19.09 5.46 2.74
C SER A 59 19.87 4.47 3.58
N GLN A 60 19.72 3.18 3.27
CA GLN A 60 20.60 2.15 3.78
C GLN A 60 22.05 2.47 3.40
N GLY A 61 22.91 2.67 4.39
CA GLY A 61 24.29 3.13 4.21
C GLY A 61 24.45 4.66 4.24
N GLY A 62 23.40 5.43 4.50
CA GLY A 62 23.49 6.85 4.82
C GLY A 62 24.20 7.10 6.16
N LEU A 63 24.33 8.36 6.53
CA LEU A 63 24.96 8.77 7.80
C LEU A 63 24.04 9.72 8.55
N ASP A 64 23.82 9.49 9.84
CA ASP A 64 23.03 10.37 10.70
C ASP A 64 23.83 11.64 11.04
N SER A 65 23.98 12.50 10.03
CA SER A 65 24.66 13.77 10.09
C SER A 65 24.05 14.76 9.09
N GLY A 66 24.20 16.06 9.33
CA GLY A 66 23.73 17.11 8.40
C GLY A 66 22.21 17.21 8.30
N THR A 67 21.73 17.51 7.11
CA THR A 67 20.34 17.89 6.81
C THR A 67 19.56 16.87 5.97
N CYS A 68 20.07 15.65 5.80
CA CYS A 68 19.44 14.53 5.08
C CYS A 68 19.08 14.90 3.62
N THR A 69 20.02 15.42 2.85
CA THR A 69 19.80 15.73 1.42
C THR A 69 19.91 14.48 0.55
N SER A 70 19.43 14.53 -0.71
CA SER A 70 19.58 13.42 -1.65
C SER A 70 21.03 13.05 -1.96
N ALA A 71 21.95 14.03 -1.90
CA ALA A 71 23.39 13.80 -2.07
C ALA A 71 24.11 13.27 -0.81
N SER A 72 23.50 13.47 0.37
CA SER A 72 24.01 13.02 1.66
C SER A 72 22.83 12.55 2.53
N PRO A 73 22.23 11.38 2.22
CA PRO A 73 21.08 10.87 2.93
C PRO A 73 21.46 10.46 4.35
N CYS A 74 20.50 10.55 5.24
CA CYS A 74 20.63 10.09 6.63
C CYS A 74 20.50 8.56 6.70
N ALA A 75 21.01 7.95 7.78
CA ALA A 75 20.98 6.51 7.97
C ALA A 75 19.61 6.05 8.52
N THR A 76 18.97 6.88 9.36
CA THR A 76 17.74 6.50 10.06
C THR A 76 16.61 7.50 9.86
N VAL A 77 15.37 6.99 9.84
CA VAL A 77 14.17 7.83 9.82
C VAL A 77 14.06 8.65 11.11
N SER A 78 14.44 8.06 12.24
CA SER A 78 14.42 8.75 13.54
C SER A 78 15.31 10.00 13.55
N TYR A 79 16.50 9.94 12.94
CA TYR A 79 17.35 11.12 12.82
C TYR A 79 16.74 12.14 11.85
N ALA A 80 16.23 11.70 10.70
CA ALA A 80 15.60 12.59 9.73
C ALA A 80 14.40 13.33 10.35
N LEU A 81 13.58 12.68 11.20
CA LEU A 81 12.49 13.31 11.94
C LEU A 81 12.95 14.44 12.86
N THR A 82 14.17 14.40 13.43
CA THR A 82 14.71 15.51 14.23
C THR A 82 15.02 16.76 13.40
N LYS A 83 15.08 16.63 12.07
CA LYS A 83 15.37 17.71 11.10
C LYS A 83 14.15 18.11 10.31
N ALA A 84 13.16 17.23 10.21
CA ALA A 84 11.96 17.43 9.43
C ALA A 84 11.02 18.45 10.09
N PRO A 85 10.62 19.52 9.39
CA PRO A 85 9.52 20.34 9.88
C PRO A 85 8.20 19.59 9.79
N SER A 86 7.19 20.06 10.53
CA SER A 86 5.83 19.53 10.40
C SER A 86 5.34 19.62 8.95
N GLY A 87 4.78 18.51 8.44
CA GLY A 87 4.33 18.37 7.06
C GLY A 87 5.44 18.04 6.04
N ALA A 88 6.66 17.76 6.50
CA ALA A 88 7.74 17.32 5.61
C ALA A 88 7.47 15.94 5.00
N THR A 89 8.21 15.65 3.92
CA THR A 89 8.30 14.31 3.33
C THR A 89 9.65 13.70 3.63
N ILE A 90 9.68 12.45 4.07
CA ILE A 90 10.89 11.64 4.23
C ILE A 90 10.86 10.53 3.19
N GLU A 91 11.76 10.61 2.21
CA GLU A 91 11.95 9.59 1.19
C GLU A 91 12.98 8.56 1.64
N VAL A 92 12.62 7.29 1.62
CA VAL A 92 13.41 6.18 2.15
C VAL A 92 13.85 5.23 1.05
N SER A 93 15.11 4.80 1.06
CA SER A 93 15.68 3.83 0.10
C SER A 93 16.37 2.67 0.82
N GLY A 94 15.98 1.44 0.46
CA GLY A 94 16.52 0.20 1.05
C GLY A 94 15.92 -0.12 2.43
N THR A 95 16.60 -0.99 3.17
CA THR A 95 16.14 -1.45 4.49
C THR A 95 16.70 -0.58 5.60
N ILE A 96 15.83 0.10 6.32
CA ILE A 96 16.18 0.91 7.49
C ILE A 96 15.77 0.15 8.74
N VAL A 97 16.76 -0.20 9.57
CA VAL A 97 16.57 -0.97 10.81
C VAL A 97 16.41 -0.02 11.99
N GLY A 98 15.37 -0.24 12.78
CA GLY A 98 15.08 0.53 13.99
C GLY A 98 13.60 0.81 14.15
N ASN A 99 13.18 1.12 15.37
CA ASN A 99 11.82 1.54 15.65
C ASN A 99 11.72 3.06 15.49
N VAL A 100 10.61 3.54 14.95
CA VAL A 100 10.39 4.94 14.56
C VAL A 100 9.23 5.52 15.36
N GLY A 101 9.50 6.51 16.22
CA GLY A 101 8.47 7.37 16.83
C GLY A 101 8.29 8.63 15.98
N ILE A 102 7.06 8.96 15.63
CA ILE A 102 6.70 10.11 14.78
C ILE A 102 6.07 11.19 15.67
N PRO A 103 6.82 12.27 15.99
CA PRO A 103 6.37 13.28 16.96
C PRO A 103 5.56 14.43 16.35
N HIS A 104 5.41 14.49 15.04
CA HIS A 104 4.69 15.55 14.32
C HIS A 104 4.21 15.06 12.94
N PRO A 105 3.28 15.77 12.28
CA PRO A 105 2.81 15.46 10.93
C PRO A 105 3.96 15.28 9.94
N VAL A 106 3.96 14.18 9.19
CA VAL A 106 4.99 13.84 8.20
C VAL A 106 4.46 12.81 7.21
N THR A 107 4.97 12.85 5.98
CA THR A 107 4.83 11.75 5.01
C THR A 107 6.12 10.96 4.95
N ILE A 108 6.07 9.65 5.15
CA ILE A 108 7.19 8.73 4.94
C ILE A 108 6.85 7.85 3.73
N THR A 109 7.72 7.82 2.74
CA THR A 109 7.47 7.12 1.48
C THR A 109 8.75 6.52 0.90
N THR A 110 8.60 5.58 -0.04
CA THR A 110 9.73 5.08 -0.83
C THR A 110 10.36 6.19 -1.65
N TRP A 111 11.69 6.23 -1.68
CA TRP A 111 12.47 7.11 -2.55
C TRP A 111 12.63 6.47 -3.93
N PRO A 112 11.91 6.95 -4.96
CA PRO A 112 12.01 6.38 -6.30
C PRO A 112 13.42 6.57 -6.89
N GLY A 113 14.07 5.46 -7.23
CA GLY A 113 15.45 5.51 -7.76
C GLY A 113 16.53 5.86 -6.74
N GLY A 114 16.25 5.75 -5.45
CA GLY A 114 17.24 5.95 -4.40
C GLY A 114 18.39 4.93 -4.46
N PRO A 115 19.55 5.25 -3.85
CA PRO A 115 20.82 4.52 -4.07
C PRO A 115 20.82 3.06 -3.59
N ALA A 116 19.98 2.72 -2.62
CA ALA A 116 19.85 1.34 -2.12
C ALA A 116 18.73 0.56 -2.81
N GLY A 117 18.11 1.13 -3.84
CA GLY A 117 16.99 0.52 -4.56
C GLY A 117 15.65 0.61 -3.83
N SER A 118 14.62 0.08 -4.47
CA SER A 118 13.28 -0.10 -3.91
C SER A 118 13.01 -1.58 -3.63
N PRO A 119 12.09 -1.92 -2.74
CA PRO A 119 11.25 -1.04 -1.93
C PRO A 119 11.95 -0.49 -0.69
N ALA A 120 11.34 0.55 -0.10
CA ALA A 120 11.70 0.98 1.25
C ALA A 120 11.16 0.00 2.28
N VAL A 121 12.02 -0.51 3.13
CA VAL A 121 11.65 -1.43 4.22
C VAL A 121 11.98 -0.76 5.55
N LEU A 122 10.97 -0.56 6.38
CA LEU A 122 11.12 -0.20 7.78
C LEU A 122 11.11 -1.49 8.59
N ARG A 123 12.25 -1.89 9.10
CA ARG A 123 12.43 -3.13 9.86
C ARG A 123 12.64 -2.85 11.32
N GLY A 124 11.72 -3.29 12.16
CA GLY A 124 11.84 -3.18 13.61
C GLY A 124 12.94 -4.07 14.19
N ILE A 125 13.25 -3.82 15.45
CA ILE A 125 14.23 -4.59 16.24
C ILE A 125 13.56 -5.61 17.18
N ALA A 126 12.30 -5.96 16.91
CA ALA A 126 11.47 -6.92 17.67
C ALA A 126 11.27 -6.58 19.17
N SER A 127 11.50 -5.33 19.57
CA SER A 127 11.35 -4.87 20.97
C SER A 127 10.34 -3.71 21.13
N GLY A 128 9.38 -3.60 20.19
CA GLY A 128 8.36 -2.56 20.17
C GLY A 128 7.74 -2.41 18.78
N PRO A 129 6.81 -1.47 18.61
CA PRO A 129 6.26 -1.15 17.29
C PRO A 129 7.35 -0.68 16.32
N VAL A 130 7.24 -1.07 15.04
CA VAL A 130 8.14 -0.55 13.98
C VAL A 130 7.92 0.95 13.80
N VAL A 131 6.64 1.33 13.67
CA VAL A 131 6.23 2.74 13.54
C VAL A 131 5.21 3.06 14.62
N THR A 132 5.46 4.12 15.37
CA THR A 132 4.51 4.70 16.34
C THR A 132 4.20 6.13 15.94
N ALA A 133 2.93 6.45 15.65
CA ALA A 133 2.48 7.84 15.67
C ALA A 133 2.27 8.23 17.14
N ASP A 134 3.02 9.21 17.62
CA ASP A 134 3.00 9.64 19.03
C ASP A 134 1.62 10.20 19.42
N PRO A 135 1.25 10.19 20.70
CA PRO A 135 -0.07 10.62 21.13
C PRO A 135 -0.46 12.01 20.64
N GLY A 136 -1.64 12.11 20.03
CA GLY A 136 -2.21 13.36 19.52
C GLY A 136 -1.60 13.88 18.21
N VAL A 137 -0.68 13.15 17.59
CA VAL A 137 -0.12 13.54 16.29
C VAL A 137 -1.13 13.27 15.19
N THR A 138 -1.47 14.32 14.43
CA THR A 138 -2.39 14.24 13.31
C THR A 138 -1.67 14.41 11.97
N GLY A 139 -2.15 13.74 10.91
CA GLY A 139 -1.61 13.92 9.56
C GLY A 139 -0.32 13.14 9.29
N VAL A 140 -0.16 11.98 9.91
CA VAL A 140 0.90 11.02 9.54
C VAL A 140 0.46 10.26 8.28
N THR A 141 1.32 10.22 7.28
CA THR A 141 1.12 9.40 6.07
C THR A 141 2.29 8.44 5.88
N LEU A 142 1.97 7.16 5.71
CA LEU A 142 2.90 6.08 5.38
C LEU A 142 2.52 5.56 4.00
N ASN A 143 3.41 5.68 3.02
CA ASN A 143 3.11 5.37 1.63
C ASN A 143 4.22 4.54 0.99
N ASP A 144 3.86 3.54 0.17
CA ASP A 144 4.82 2.70 -0.56
C ASP A 144 5.88 2.02 0.34
N LEU A 145 5.51 1.55 1.53
CA LEU A 145 6.44 1.01 2.51
C LEU A 145 6.18 -0.48 2.80
N THR A 146 7.25 -1.24 3.01
CA THR A 146 7.17 -2.52 3.73
C THR A 146 7.52 -2.28 5.19
N ILE A 147 6.64 -2.72 6.13
CA ILE A 147 6.78 -2.51 7.57
C ILE A 147 6.79 -3.88 8.26
N GLU A 148 7.94 -4.26 8.81
CA GLU A 148 8.15 -5.66 9.25
C GLU A 148 9.00 -5.81 10.52
N ASN A 149 8.91 -6.98 11.14
CA ASN A 149 9.79 -7.43 12.23
C ASN A 149 9.71 -6.57 13.51
N GLY A 150 8.55 -6.01 13.82
CA GLY A 150 8.24 -5.41 15.12
C GLY A 150 7.40 -6.31 16.01
N THR A 151 7.15 -5.90 17.25
CA THR A 151 6.05 -6.49 18.03
C THR A 151 4.70 -6.03 17.49
N VAL A 152 4.64 -4.81 16.95
CA VAL A 152 3.54 -4.24 16.17
C VAL A 152 4.14 -3.57 14.94
N GLY A 153 3.53 -3.72 13.77
CA GLY A 153 3.97 -3.02 12.57
C GLY A 153 3.71 -1.52 12.68
N VAL A 154 2.45 -1.13 12.84
CA VAL A 154 2.02 0.28 12.94
C VAL A 154 1.17 0.48 14.20
N PHE A 155 1.58 1.37 15.07
CA PHE A 155 0.83 1.79 16.25
C PHE A 155 0.41 3.25 16.13
N ASN A 156 -0.90 3.52 16.06
CA ASN A 156 -1.45 4.86 16.09
C ASN A 156 -2.00 5.15 17.49
N SER A 157 -1.37 6.10 18.19
CA SER A 157 -1.71 6.46 19.57
C SER A 157 -2.38 7.83 19.60
N GLU A 158 -3.71 7.86 19.62
CA GLU A 158 -4.54 9.06 19.79
C GLU A 158 -4.34 10.13 18.69
N GLY A 159 -4.02 9.73 17.46
CA GLY A 159 -3.76 10.64 16.34
C GLY A 159 -4.53 10.29 15.07
N THR A 160 -4.12 10.90 13.95
CA THR A 160 -4.61 10.52 12.62
C THR A 160 -3.48 9.99 11.74
N LEU A 161 -3.67 8.79 11.19
CA LEU A 161 -2.70 8.09 10.34
C LEU A 161 -3.36 7.60 9.06
N THR A 162 -2.69 7.76 7.94
CA THR A 162 -3.05 7.16 6.65
C THR A 162 -1.94 6.22 6.21
N LEU A 163 -2.31 4.99 5.87
CA LEU A 163 -1.44 3.98 5.27
C LEU A 163 -1.93 3.69 3.87
N THR A 164 -1.08 3.90 2.87
CA THR A 164 -1.41 3.65 1.46
C THR A 164 -0.34 2.82 0.77
N ASP A 165 -0.72 2.04 -0.23
CA ASP A 165 0.17 1.31 -1.13
C ASP A 165 1.28 0.50 -0.42
N SER A 166 0.98 0.06 0.81
CA SER A 166 1.98 -0.46 1.75
C SER A 166 1.72 -1.92 2.15
N THR A 167 2.77 -2.58 2.60
CA THR A 167 2.69 -3.95 3.13
C THR A 167 3.14 -3.98 4.58
N VAL A 168 2.24 -4.42 5.49
CA VAL A 168 2.54 -4.67 6.89
C VAL A 168 2.63 -6.18 7.10
N THR A 169 3.83 -6.69 7.38
CA THR A 169 4.08 -8.14 7.34
C THR A 169 5.12 -8.60 8.35
N GLY A 170 5.00 -9.85 8.81
CA GLY A 170 6.04 -10.47 9.63
C GLY A 170 6.26 -9.80 11.00
N ASN A 171 5.27 -9.08 11.50
CA ASN A 171 5.30 -8.53 12.85
C ASN A 171 4.73 -9.57 13.83
N ALA A 172 5.34 -9.72 15.01
CA ALA A 172 4.98 -10.78 15.94
C ALA A 172 4.94 -10.29 17.37
N ASN A 173 3.79 -10.44 18.03
CA ASN A 173 3.59 -10.14 19.43
C ASN A 173 3.10 -11.39 20.16
N GLY A 174 4.03 -12.12 20.80
CA GLY A 174 3.72 -13.38 21.46
C GLY A 174 2.89 -13.27 22.75
N GLY A 175 2.68 -12.05 23.26
CA GLY A 175 1.95 -11.81 24.52
C GLY A 175 0.61 -11.11 24.35
N GLU A 176 0.38 -10.49 23.20
CA GLU A 176 -0.81 -9.68 22.93
C GLU A 176 -1.49 -10.09 21.62
N PRO A 177 -2.79 -9.83 21.44
CA PRO A 177 -3.51 -10.22 20.22
C PRO A 177 -3.13 -9.41 18.97
N TYR A 178 -2.56 -8.22 19.13
CA TYR A 178 -2.25 -7.29 18.04
C TYR A 178 -0.80 -7.41 17.58
N ALA A 179 -0.57 -7.42 16.26
CA ALA A 179 0.76 -7.48 15.68
C ALA A 179 0.94 -6.64 14.41
N GLY A 180 -0.02 -6.65 13.48
CA GLY A 180 0.08 -5.87 12.24
C GLY A 180 -0.14 -4.38 12.48
N ILE A 181 -1.40 -3.96 12.62
CA ILE A 181 -1.80 -2.57 12.87
C ILE A 181 -2.58 -2.50 14.18
N TYR A 182 -2.17 -1.64 15.09
CA TYR A 182 -2.91 -1.31 16.29
C TYR A 182 -3.38 0.14 16.25
N ASN A 183 -4.68 0.33 16.11
CA ASN A 183 -5.34 1.63 16.19
C ASN A 183 -5.93 1.79 17.61
N TYR A 184 -5.27 2.60 18.44
CA TYR A 184 -5.65 2.79 19.84
C TYR A 184 -6.93 3.63 19.98
N ALA A 185 -7.49 3.72 21.18
CA ALA A 185 -8.66 4.54 21.47
C ALA A 185 -8.42 6.01 21.07
N ASP A 186 -9.46 6.70 20.64
CA ASP A 186 -9.44 8.09 20.14
C ASP A 186 -8.55 8.35 18.90
N SER A 187 -7.97 7.28 18.32
CA SER A 187 -7.22 7.36 17.07
C SER A 187 -8.13 7.25 15.84
N THR A 188 -7.69 7.85 14.74
CA THR A 188 -8.30 7.63 13.41
C THR A 188 -7.25 7.11 12.44
N THR A 189 -7.49 5.92 11.89
CA THR A 189 -6.59 5.32 10.89
C THR A 189 -7.35 5.02 9.59
N THR A 190 -6.74 5.39 8.47
CA THR A 190 -7.23 5.04 7.13
C THR A 190 -6.21 4.13 6.45
N VAL A 191 -6.66 3.00 5.92
CA VAL A 191 -5.85 2.02 5.16
C VAL A 191 -6.41 1.90 3.77
N ILE A 192 -5.60 2.17 2.76
CA ILE A 192 -6.01 2.15 1.35
C ILE A 192 -4.99 1.37 0.53
N ASP A 193 -5.44 0.57 -0.44
CA ASP A 193 -4.58 -0.17 -1.36
C ASP A 193 -3.39 -0.85 -0.67
N SER A 194 -3.63 -1.48 0.48
CA SER A 194 -2.55 -2.01 1.32
C SER A 194 -2.77 -3.48 1.68
N THR A 195 -1.67 -4.19 1.90
CA THR A 195 -1.66 -5.61 2.28
C THR A 195 -1.20 -5.76 3.73
N VAL A 196 -2.01 -6.45 4.57
CA VAL A 196 -1.68 -6.81 5.96
C VAL A 196 -1.65 -8.33 6.06
N THR A 197 -0.46 -8.91 6.22
CA THR A 197 -0.28 -10.37 6.09
C THR A 197 0.86 -10.90 6.93
N LYS A 198 0.82 -12.20 7.28
CA LYS A 198 1.88 -12.90 8.03
C LYS A 198 2.22 -12.24 9.36
N ASN A 199 1.32 -11.45 9.95
CA ASN A 199 1.48 -10.95 11.30
C ASN A 199 0.96 -12.01 12.29
N SER A 200 1.58 -12.11 13.48
CA SER A 200 1.28 -13.15 14.46
C SER A 200 1.06 -12.55 15.84
N GLY A 201 -0.17 -12.67 16.35
CA GLY A 201 -0.57 -12.26 17.70
C GLY A 201 -0.95 -13.46 18.57
N ALA A 202 -1.11 -13.22 19.86
CA ALA A 202 -1.63 -14.22 20.79
C ALA A 202 -3.15 -14.36 20.65
N GLY A 203 -3.68 -15.58 20.82
CA GLY A 203 -5.12 -15.86 20.71
C GLY A 203 -5.60 -16.02 19.26
N ASP A 204 -6.90 -15.95 19.06
CA ASP A 204 -7.57 -16.19 17.77
C ASP A 204 -8.17 -14.92 17.17
N VAL A 205 -7.68 -13.74 17.58
CA VAL A 205 -8.30 -12.45 17.29
C VAL A 205 -7.25 -11.40 16.87
N GLY A 206 -7.56 -10.54 15.92
CA GLY A 206 -6.93 -9.26 15.65
C GLY A 206 -5.44 -9.18 15.31
N ALA A 207 -4.74 -10.28 15.05
CA ALA A 207 -3.30 -10.24 14.77
C ALA A 207 -2.95 -9.39 13.53
N GLY A 208 -3.82 -9.36 12.52
CA GLY A 208 -3.67 -8.46 11.38
C GLY A 208 -3.93 -7.00 11.78
N ILE A 209 -5.12 -6.72 12.28
CA ILE A 209 -5.58 -5.39 12.68
C ILE A 209 -6.34 -5.47 14.00
N TYR A 210 -5.95 -4.66 14.96
CA TYR A 210 -6.65 -4.46 16.22
C TYR A 210 -7.14 -3.01 16.31
N ASN A 211 -8.46 -2.81 16.42
CA ASN A 211 -9.05 -1.48 16.36
C ASN A 211 -9.85 -1.13 17.61
N SER A 212 -9.35 -0.14 18.38
CA SER A 212 -10.08 0.47 19.49
C SER A 212 -10.52 1.91 19.20
N GLY A 213 -10.14 2.47 18.06
CA GLY A 213 -10.50 3.82 17.60
C GLY A 213 -11.45 3.83 16.41
N THR A 214 -11.30 4.81 15.54
CA THR A 214 -12.03 4.90 14.28
C THR A 214 -11.13 4.44 13.13
N MET A 215 -11.62 3.51 12.29
CA MET A 215 -10.85 2.99 11.16
C MET A 215 -11.66 2.95 9.87
N THR A 216 -11.02 3.26 8.76
CA THR A 216 -11.55 3.07 7.41
C THR A 216 -10.56 2.23 6.61
N ILE A 217 -11.03 1.14 6.00
CA ILE A 217 -10.21 0.21 5.21
C ILE A 217 -10.85 0.09 3.83
N ILE A 218 -10.14 0.51 2.79
CA ILE A 218 -10.66 0.50 1.42
C ILE A 218 -9.64 -0.17 0.50
N ALA A 219 -10.13 -0.97 -0.45
CA ALA A 219 -9.33 -1.59 -1.50
C ALA A 219 -8.08 -2.33 -0.96
N SER A 220 -8.19 -2.97 0.20
CA SER A 220 -7.06 -3.57 0.91
C SER A 220 -7.21 -5.07 1.07
N THR A 221 -6.12 -5.77 1.39
CA THR A 221 -6.11 -7.23 1.60
C THR A 221 -5.53 -7.58 2.97
N ILE A 222 -6.36 -8.18 3.84
CA ILE A 222 -6.00 -8.66 5.17
C ILE A 222 -6.11 -10.19 5.17
N SER A 223 -4.97 -10.87 5.01
CA SER A 223 -4.97 -12.31 4.77
C SER A 223 -3.71 -12.98 5.30
N GLY A 224 -3.81 -14.25 5.71
CA GLY A 224 -2.66 -15.04 6.14
C GLY A 224 -2.02 -14.57 7.47
N ASN A 225 -2.77 -13.89 8.33
CA ASN A 225 -2.32 -13.54 9.67
C ASN A 225 -2.63 -14.70 10.64
N THR A 226 -1.75 -14.92 11.64
CA THR A 226 -1.92 -15.97 12.66
C THR A 226 -2.39 -15.35 13.97
N GLY A 227 -3.58 -15.73 14.43
CA GLY A 227 -4.28 -15.11 15.56
C GLY A 227 -5.34 -14.08 15.13
N GLY A 228 -5.93 -14.27 13.92
CA GLY A 228 -7.04 -13.49 13.41
C GLY A 228 -6.70 -12.38 12.42
N GLY A 229 -7.71 -11.97 11.65
CA GLY A 229 -7.61 -10.90 10.65
C GLY A 229 -7.83 -9.52 11.26
N ILE A 230 -9.08 -9.21 11.65
CA ILE A 230 -9.46 -7.91 12.21
C ILE A 230 -10.24 -8.13 13.51
N GLU A 231 -9.86 -7.40 14.55
CA GLU A 231 -10.64 -7.29 15.78
C GLU A 231 -11.12 -5.87 16.02
N GLY A 232 -12.43 -5.73 16.28
CA GLY A 232 -13.02 -4.52 16.84
C GLY A 232 -13.09 -4.60 18.36
N ASN A 233 -12.40 -3.71 19.07
CA ASN A 233 -12.42 -3.65 20.53
C ASN A 233 -12.86 -2.27 21.02
N GLY A 234 -14.16 -2.04 21.03
CA GLY A 234 -14.77 -0.76 21.44
C GLY A 234 -14.71 0.35 20.38
N GLY A 235 -13.91 0.18 19.31
CA GLY A 235 -13.80 1.12 18.21
C GLY A 235 -14.77 0.84 17.06
N THR A 236 -14.70 1.66 16.02
CA THR A 236 -15.50 1.53 14.81
C THR A 236 -14.62 1.31 13.61
N ALA A 237 -14.82 0.24 12.84
CA ALA A 237 -14.15 0.04 11.56
C ALA A 237 -15.16 -0.08 10.43
N THR A 238 -14.90 0.66 9.34
CA THR A 238 -15.69 0.57 8.10
C THR A 238 -14.84 -0.01 7.00
N LEU A 239 -15.30 -1.09 6.37
CA LEU A 239 -14.60 -1.80 5.30
C LEU A 239 -15.34 -1.65 3.98
N GLY A 240 -14.59 -1.42 2.91
CA GLY A 240 -15.13 -1.40 1.54
C GLY A 240 -14.11 -1.87 0.52
N ALA A 241 -14.56 -2.58 -0.50
CA ALA A 241 -13.68 -3.11 -1.55
C ALA A 241 -12.50 -3.95 -1.00
N THR A 242 -12.65 -4.61 0.14
CA THR A 242 -11.58 -5.20 0.93
C THR A 242 -11.72 -6.72 1.02
N ILE A 243 -10.60 -7.44 0.89
CA ILE A 243 -10.52 -8.88 1.16
C ILE A 243 -10.10 -9.10 2.60
N VAL A 244 -10.90 -9.87 3.36
CA VAL A 244 -10.55 -10.37 4.70
C VAL A 244 -10.76 -11.87 4.70
N ALA A 245 -9.69 -12.63 4.47
CA ALA A 245 -9.79 -14.07 4.24
C ALA A 245 -8.51 -14.81 4.63
N ASP A 246 -8.61 -16.13 4.78
CA ASP A 246 -7.47 -17.04 5.00
C ASP A 246 -6.62 -16.68 6.23
N ASN A 247 -7.16 -16.01 7.23
CA ASN A 247 -6.49 -15.79 8.50
C ASN A 247 -6.67 -17.00 9.41
N THR A 248 -5.63 -17.38 10.14
CA THR A 248 -5.73 -18.46 11.15
C THR A 248 -6.42 -17.92 12.38
N GLY A 249 -7.50 -18.53 12.82
CA GLY A 249 -8.47 -17.98 13.76
C GLY A 249 -9.64 -17.33 13.00
N ALA A 250 -10.25 -16.30 13.58
CA ALA A 250 -11.35 -15.61 12.92
C ALA A 250 -10.85 -14.59 11.89
N ASN A 251 -11.47 -14.52 10.70
CA ASN A 251 -11.20 -13.41 9.78
C ASN A 251 -11.57 -12.07 10.40
N CYS A 252 -12.69 -12.02 11.10
CA CYS A 252 -13.12 -10.85 11.88
C CYS A 252 -13.65 -11.30 13.24
N SER A 253 -13.43 -10.48 14.24
CA SER A 253 -13.94 -10.67 15.61
C SER A 253 -14.25 -9.32 16.24
N GLY A 254 -14.97 -9.34 17.36
CA GLY A 254 -15.26 -8.15 18.13
C GLY A 254 -16.12 -8.47 19.33
N TYR A 255 -15.95 -7.74 20.42
CA TYR A 255 -16.79 -7.83 21.61
C TYR A 255 -18.17 -7.23 21.36
N ASP A 256 -18.27 -6.34 20.37
CA ASP A 256 -19.52 -5.76 19.89
C ASP A 256 -19.56 -5.87 18.37
N SER A 257 -20.51 -6.66 17.84
CA SER A 257 -20.70 -6.82 16.39
C SER A 257 -21.06 -5.50 15.69
N ALA A 258 -21.51 -4.49 16.44
CA ALA A 258 -21.78 -3.16 15.91
C ALA A 258 -20.51 -2.34 15.63
N SER A 259 -19.32 -2.79 16.00
CA SER A 259 -18.07 -2.09 15.77
C SER A 259 -17.49 -2.24 14.35
N LEU A 260 -17.94 -3.25 13.58
CA LEU A 260 -17.55 -3.45 12.19
C LEU A 260 -18.70 -3.15 11.25
N TYR A 261 -18.43 -2.42 10.15
CA TYR A 261 -19.43 -2.02 9.16
C TYR A 261 -18.96 -2.30 7.74
N SER A 262 -19.83 -2.84 6.90
CA SER A 262 -19.58 -2.93 5.47
C SER A 262 -20.05 -1.67 4.75
N ALA A 263 -19.15 -1.11 3.94
CA ALA A 263 -19.49 -0.11 2.92
C ALA A 263 -19.80 -0.75 1.55
N GLY A 264 -19.63 -2.07 1.42
CA GLY A 264 -19.88 -2.84 0.21
C GLY A 264 -18.63 -3.30 -0.52
N TYR A 265 -18.82 -4.26 -1.42
CA TYR A 265 -17.75 -4.86 -2.24
C TYR A 265 -16.64 -5.52 -1.42
N ASN A 266 -16.94 -6.06 -0.25
CA ASN A 266 -15.96 -6.82 0.52
C ASN A 266 -16.03 -8.31 0.18
N LEU A 267 -14.94 -9.04 0.44
CA LEU A 267 -14.89 -10.49 0.26
C LEU A 267 -14.35 -11.18 1.51
N THR A 268 -15.03 -12.25 1.95
CA THR A 268 -14.55 -13.16 2.99
C THR A 268 -14.85 -14.62 2.61
N ASN A 269 -13.97 -15.52 3.01
CA ASN A 269 -14.20 -16.95 2.91
C ASN A 269 -14.96 -17.55 4.13
N ASP A 270 -15.32 -16.74 5.10
CA ASP A 270 -16.20 -17.16 6.19
C ASP A 270 -17.58 -17.54 5.67
N THR A 271 -18.18 -18.57 6.26
CA THR A 271 -19.42 -19.16 5.76
C THR A 271 -20.66 -18.26 5.90
N ASN A 272 -20.65 -17.29 6.81
CA ASN A 272 -21.80 -16.44 7.08
C ASN A 272 -21.51 -14.93 7.07
N GLY A 273 -20.25 -14.51 7.02
CA GLY A 273 -19.83 -13.09 7.00
C GLY A 273 -20.28 -12.26 8.21
N SER A 274 -20.99 -12.85 9.17
CA SER A 274 -21.60 -12.12 10.28
C SER A 274 -20.57 -11.48 11.20
N ALA A 275 -19.43 -12.13 11.41
CA ALA A 275 -18.35 -11.59 12.23
C ALA A 275 -17.69 -10.33 11.59
N CYS A 276 -17.60 -10.31 10.26
CA CYS A 276 -17.11 -9.14 9.50
C CYS A 276 -18.20 -8.10 9.23
N ALA A 277 -19.46 -8.35 9.63
CA ALA A 277 -20.63 -7.53 9.30
C ALA A 277 -20.79 -7.27 7.77
N PHE A 278 -20.36 -8.21 6.93
CA PHE A 278 -20.49 -8.14 5.47
C PHE A 278 -21.91 -8.49 5.05
N THR A 279 -22.80 -7.49 5.15
CA THR A 279 -24.24 -7.59 4.91
C THR A 279 -24.72 -6.75 3.72
N ALA A 280 -23.84 -5.98 3.08
CA ALA A 280 -24.19 -5.25 1.87
C ALA A 280 -24.45 -6.22 0.72
N ALA A 281 -25.42 -5.92 -0.15
CA ALA A 281 -25.77 -6.78 -1.29
C ALA A 281 -24.61 -6.99 -2.29
N THR A 282 -23.58 -6.17 -2.20
CA THR A 282 -22.37 -6.24 -3.02
C THR A 282 -21.22 -7.00 -2.36
N ASP A 283 -21.37 -7.45 -1.12
CA ASP A 283 -20.36 -8.24 -0.42
C ASP A 283 -20.37 -9.70 -0.92
N LEU A 284 -19.21 -10.29 -0.98
CA LEU A 284 -18.97 -11.67 -1.38
C LEU A 284 -18.62 -12.51 -0.14
N VAL A 285 -19.61 -13.18 0.43
CA VAL A 285 -19.47 -14.05 1.60
C VAL A 285 -19.32 -15.50 1.17
N ASN A 286 -18.57 -16.29 1.92
CA ASN A 286 -18.27 -17.69 1.61
C ASN A 286 -17.64 -17.86 0.22
N LYS A 287 -16.70 -16.98 -0.10
CA LYS A 287 -15.95 -17.00 -1.37
C LYS A 287 -14.45 -17.06 -1.08
N ASN A 288 -13.78 -18.05 -1.65
CA ASN A 288 -12.32 -18.11 -1.61
C ASN A 288 -11.74 -17.07 -2.58
N PRO A 289 -10.92 -16.11 -2.12
CA PRO A 289 -10.30 -15.12 -3.00
C PRO A 289 -9.22 -15.67 -3.92
N LEU A 290 -8.80 -16.93 -3.75
CA LEU A 290 -7.75 -17.59 -4.52
C LEU A 290 -6.47 -16.75 -4.58
N LEU A 291 -6.02 -16.25 -3.42
CA LEU A 291 -4.81 -15.45 -3.32
C LEU A 291 -3.56 -16.27 -3.56
N GLY A 292 -2.64 -15.78 -4.38
CA GLY A 292 -1.29 -16.28 -4.49
C GLY A 292 -0.44 -15.97 -3.24
N PRO A 293 0.78 -16.48 -3.16
CA PRO A 293 1.68 -16.17 -2.05
C PRO A 293 2.07 -14.67 -2.06
N LEU A 294 2.47 -14.16 -0.88
CA LEU A 294 3.08 -12.84 -0.80
C LEU A 294 4.36 -12.82 -1.63
N ALA A 295 4.38 -12.02 -2.69
CA ALA A 295 5.46 -11.97 -3.67
C ALA A 295 5.63 -10.56 -4.25
N ASP A 296 6.76 -10.33 -4.90
CA ASP A 296 6.97 -9.16 -5.76
C ASP A 296 6.16 -9.33 -7.06
N ASN A 297 4.92 -8.87 -7.04
CA ASN A 297 4.01 -8.85 -8.19
C ASN A 297 4.10 -7.54 -8.99
N GLY A 298 5.12 -6.74 -8.77
CA GLY A 298 5.31 -5.39 -9.30
C GLY A 298 5.08 -4.31 -8.25
N GLY A 299 5.54 -3.09 -8.59
CA GLY A 299 5.43 -1.96 -7.67
C GLY A 299 6.48 -1.95 -6.56
N PRO A 300 6.36 -1.02 -5.61
CA PRO A 300 7.37 -0.84 -4.56
C PRO A 300 7.22 -1.84 -3.40
N THR A 301 6.07 -2.50 -3.23
CA THR A 301 5.80 -3.40 -2.11
C THR A 301 5.28 -4.76 -2.59
N GLN A 302 5.48 -5.81 -1.79
CA GLN A 302 4.94 -7.14 -2.09
C GLN A 302 3.42 -7.18 -1.89
N THR A 303 2.72 -7.97 -2.71
CA THR A 303 1.26 -8.12 -2.65
C THR A 303 0.84 -9.58 -2.65
N LEU A 304 -0.40 -9.83 -2.23
CA LEU A 304 -1.13 -11.08 -2.44
C LEU A 304 -2.01 -10.92 -3.68
N LEU A 305 -1.63 -11.54 -4.79
CA LEU A 305 -2.35 -11.37 -6.07
C LEU A 305 -3.51 -12.35 -6.17
N PRO A 306 -4.76 -11.89 -6.40
CA PRO A 306 -5.86 -12.77 -6.73
C PRO A 306 -5.61 -13.54 -8.04
N GLY A 307 -5.91 -14.84 -8.05
CA GLY A 307 -5.78 -15.66 -9.27
C GLY A 307 -6.79 -15.27 -10.35
N ALA A 308 -6.52 -15.60 -11.60
CA ALA A 308 -7.34 -15.25 -12.78
C ALA A 308 -8.81 -15.75 -12.75
N THR A 309 -9.14 -16.66 -11.84
CA THR A 309 -10.52 -17.17 -11.63
C THR A 309 -11.07 -16.76 -10.27
N SER A 310 -10.44 -15.80 -9.62
CA SER A 310 -10.87 -15.29 -8.32
C SER A 310 -12.26 -14.65 -8.42
N PRO A 311 -13.17 -14.92 -7.49
CA PRO A 311 -14.43 -14.20 -7.42
C PRO A 311 -14.27 -12.71 -7.05
N ALA A 312 -13.06 -12.29 -6.66
CA ALA A 312 -12.73 -10.88 -6.41
C ALA A 312 -12.51 -10.08 -7.70
N ASP A 313 -12.28 -10.76 -8.82
CA ASP A 313 -11.93 -10.15 -10.09
C ASP A 313 -13.12 -9.49 -10.79
N ASP A 314 -12.92 -8.34 -11.42
CA ASP A 314 -13.91 -7.57 -12.23
C ASP A 314 -15.26 -7.33 -11.51
N VAL A 315 -15.24 -6.94 -10.22
CA VAL A 315 -16.46 -6.80 -9.40
C VAL A 315 -16.88 -5.35 -9.23
N ILE A 316 -15.94 -4.42 -9.00
CA ILE A 316 -16.22 -3.05 -8.55
C ILE A 316 -16.36 -2.10 -9.74
N PRO A 317 -17.52 -1.46 -9.98
CA PRO A 317 -17.64 -0.46 -11.04
C PRO A 317 -16.66 0.69 -10.85
N LYS A 318 -16.00 1.13 -11.93
CA LYS A 318 -14.91 2.14 -11.92
C LYS A 318 -15.24 3.43 -11.16
N THR A 319 -16.50 3.85 -11.16
CA THR A 319 -16.94 5.11 -10.55
C THR A 319 -17.41 4.96 -9.11
N THR A 320 -17.25 3.77 -8.51
CA THR A 320 -17.73 3.49 -7.15
C THR A 320 -16.90 4.27 -6.14
N THR A 321 -17.58 4.99 -5.26
CA THR A 321 -17.00 5.63 -4.07
C THR A 321 -17.63 5.06 -2.80
N LEU A 322 -16.82 4.77 -1.81
CA LEU A 322 -17.24 4.25 -0.51
C LEU A 322 -16.72 5.19 0.59
N ARG A 323 -17.62 5.77 1.38
CA ARG A 323 -17.26 6.75 2.42
C ARG A 323 -16.42 7.93 1.91
N GLY A 324 -16.61 8.36 0.65
CA GLY A 324 -15.85 9.45 0.05
C GLY A 324 -14.48 9.07 -0.51
N VAL A 325 -14.08 7.79 -0.38
CA VAL A 325 -12.86 7.21 -0.96
C VAL A 325 -13.24 6.40 -2.21
N ALA A 326 -12.45 6.49 -3.26
CA ALA A 326 -12.64 5.67 -4.44
C ALA A 326 -12.44 4.18 -4.09
N ALA A 327 -13.45 3.35 -4.38
CA ALA A 327 -13.34 1.90 -4.21
C ALA A 327 -12.53 1.23 -5.33
N CYS A 328 -12.38 1.94 -6.43
CA CYS A 328 -11.57 1.61 -7.59
C CYS A 328 -10.64 2.81 -7.83
N PRO A 329 -9.57 2.96 -7.05
CA PRO A 329 -8.59 4.04 -7.23
C PRO A 329 -7.98 4.00 -8.64
N GLY A 330 -7.30 5.06 -9.06
CA GLY A 330 -6.68 5.11 -10.38
C GLY A 330 -5.58 4.07 -10.60
N THR A 331 -4.96 3.61 -9.50
CA THR A 331 -3.96 2.54 -9.47
C THR A 331 -4.20 1.63 -8.27
N ASP A 332 -3.64 0.44 -8.29
CA ASP A 332 -3.59 -0.50 -7.16
C ASP A 332 -2.28 -0.32 -6.36
N GLN A 333 -2.09 -1.07 -5.29
CA GLN A 333 -0.90 -1.05 -4.42
C GLN A 333 0.44 -1.13 -5.20
N ARG A 334 0.44 -1.65 -6.40
CA ARG A 334 1.63 -1.81 -7.25
C ARG A 334 1.83 -0.63 -8.20
N GLY A 335 0.92 0.36 -8.21
CA GLY A 335 0.88 1.42 -9.22
C GLY A 335 0.30 0.96 -10.57
N VAL A 336 -0.36 -0.20 -10.61
CA VAL A 336 -1.04 -0.71 -11.81
C VAL A 336 -2.38 -0.02 -11.97
N ALA A 337 -2.69 0.39 -13.22
CA ALA A 337 -3.95 1.06 -13.51
C ALA A 337 -5.16 0.20 -13.15
N ARG A 338 -6.18 0.80 -12.53
CA ARG A 338 -7.49 0.22 -12.24
C ARG A 338 -8.60 0.89 -13.06
N PRO A 339 -9.52 0.14 -13.63
CA PRO A 339 -9.48 -1.32 -13.80
C PRO A 339 -8.31 -1.74 -14.69
N GLY A 340 -7.99 -3.04 -14.69
CA GLY A 340 -6.98 -3.64 -15.54
C GLY A 340 -7.20 -3.36 -17.03
N GLN A 341 -6.20 -3.61 -17.85
CA GLN A 341 -6.27 -3.29 -19.27
C GLN A 341 -7.36 -4.11 -19.98
N GLY A 342 -8.37 -3.43 -20.50
CA GLY A 342 -9.52 -4.06 -21.20
C GLY A 342 -10.70 -4.38 -20.28
N GLU A 343 -10.59 -4.14 -18.99
CA GLU A 343 -11.64 -4.33 -17.98
C GLU A 343 -12.45 -3.05 -17.74
N THR A 344 -13.68 -3.23 -17.26
CA THR A 344 -14.60 -2.11 -16.96
C THR A 344 -14.86 -1.96 -15.47
N ARG A 345 -14.38 -2.90 -14.69
CA ARG A 345 -14.53 -2.99 -13.24
C ARG A 345 -13.19 -3.31 -12.60
N CYS A 346 -13.06 -3.05 -11.33
CA CYS A 346 -11.87 -3.33 -10.55
C CYS A 346 -12.00 -4.59 -9.73
N THR A 347 -10.88 -5.20 -9.40
CA THR A 347 -10.76 -6.31 -8.46
C THR A 347 -10.97 -5.82 -7.03
N ILE A 348 -11.59 -6.63 -6.17
CA ILE A 348 -11.64 -6.41 -4.72
C ILE A 348 -10.25 -6.65 -4.13
N GLY A 349 -9.81 -5.81 -3.20
CA GLY A 349 -8.52 -5.94 -2.50
C GLY A 349 -7.43 -5.03 -3.03
N ALA A 350 -6.22 -5.18 -2.51
CA ALA A 350 -5.08 -4.30 -2.73
C ALA A 350 -4.43 -4.40 -4.12
N ALA A 351 -4.69 -5.47 -4.86
CA ALA A 351 -4.06 -5.73 -6.15
C ALA A 351 -5.09 -6.12 -7.21
N GLU A 352 -4.96 -5.54 -8.39
CA GLU A 352 -5.76 -5.89 -9.57
C GLU A 352 -5.40 -7.29 -10.05
N ALA A 353 -6.40 -8.15 -10.27
CA ALA A 353 -6.22 -9.50 -10.80
C ALA A 353 -5.84 -9.46 -12.30
N GLY A 354 -5.36 -10.58 -12.82
CA GLY A 354 -5.05 -10.70 -14.26
C GLY A 354 -3.87 -9.86 -14.76
N PHE A 355 -3.31 -8.96 -13.92
CA PHE A 355 -2.16 -8.14 -14.33
C PHE A 355 -0.88 -8.95 -14.32
N THR A 356 -0.19 -8.90 -15.47
CA THR A 356 1.15 -9.42 -15.61
C THR A 356 2.11 -8.31 -16.01
N LYS A 357 3.26 -8.21 -15.33
CA LYS A 357 4.33 -7.27 -15.69
C LYS A 357 4.77 -7.50 -17.13
N ALA A 358 4.77 -6.47 -17.93
CA ALA A 358 5.29 -6.57 -19.28
C ALA A 358 6.79 -6.90 -19.26
N THR A 359 7.20 -7.83 -20.12
CA THR A 359 8.60 -8.23 -20.28
C THR A 359 9.11 -7.92 -21.68
N THR A 360 10.43 -7.88 -21.84
CA THR A 360 11.13 -7.91 -23.12
C THR A 360 11.97 -9.15 -23.17
N THR A 361 12.01 -9.80 -24.33
CA THR A 361 12.82 -11.00 -24.55
C THR A 361 13.87 -10.73 -25.60
N SER A 362 15.13 -11.01 -25.30
CA SER A 362 16.22 -11.05 -26.26
C SER A 362 16.69 -12.48 -26.51
N VAL A 363 17.03 -12.79 -27.75
CA VAL A 363 17.50 -14.11 -28.19
C VAL A 363 18.90 -14.00 -28.75
N THR A 364 19.80 -14.88 -28.35
CA THR A 364 21.17 -15.01 -28.86
C THR A 364 21.42 -16.47 -29.24
N LEU A 365 22.05 -16.69 -30.39
CA LEU A 365 22.40 -18.02 -30.91
C LEU A 365 23.91 -18.16 -30.96
N SER A 366 24.42 -19.33 -30.55
CA SER A 366 25.86 -19.59 -30.59
C SER A 366 26.13 -21.05 -30.99
N PRO A 367 26.77 -21.26 -32.17
CA PRO A 367 27.02 -20.32 -33.24
C PRO A 367 25.75 -19.98 -34.05
N ALA A 368 25.72 -18.83 -34.75
CA ALA A 368 24.60 -18.37 -35.58
C ALA A 368 24.63 -18.91 -37.01
N THR A 369 25.76 -19.56 -37.40
CA THR A 369 25.94 -20.25 -38.71
C THR A 369 26.57 -21.59 -38.44
N VAL A 370 25.93 -22.65 -38.92
CA VAL A 370 26.35 -24.07 -38.70
C VAL A 370 26.07 -24.93 -39.90
N THR A 371 26.69 -26.13 -39.97
CA THR A 371 26.28 -27.21 -40.88
C THR A 371 25.14 -28.02 -40.23
N ALA A 372 24.31 -28.61 -41.06
CA ALA A 372 23.18 -29.45 -40.61
C ALA A 372 23.66 -30.53 -39.60
N GLY A 373 22.87 -30.73 -38.54
CA GLY A 373 23.19 -31.66 -37.45
C GLY A 373 24.16 -31.10 -36.39
N THR A 374 24.74 -29.90 -36.58
CA THR A 374 25.58 -29.25 -35.56
C THR A 374 24.74 -28.68 -34.44
N ARG A 375 25.24 -28.82 -33.20
CA ARG A 375 24.57 -28.32 -32.03
C ARG A 375 24.67 -26.78 -31.96
N VAL A 376 23.52 -26.13 -31.84
CA VAL A 376 23.40 -24.67 -31.57
C VAL A 376 22.93 -24.52 -30.14
N VAL A 377 23.52 -23.55 -29.41
CA VAL A 377 23.04 -23.12 -28.10
C VAL A 377 22.13 -21.89 -28.31
N TYR A 378 20.93 -21.99 -27.79
CA TYR A 378 19.91 -20.94 -27.82
C TYR A 378 19.84 -20.31 -26.43
N LEU A 379 20.19 -19.04 -26.31
CA LEU A 379 20.13 -18.26 -25.08
C LEU A 379 18.98 -17.28 -25.17
N LEU A 380 18.21 -17.20 -24.10
CA LEU A 380 17.10 -16.25 -23.95
C LEU A 380 17.30 -15.45 -22.65
N VAL A 381 17.17 -14.14 -22.74
CA VAL A 381 17.15 -13.23 -21.59
C VAL A 381 15.80 -12.52 -21.56
N VAL A 382 15.09 -12.62 -20.44
CA VAL A 382 13.83 -11.94 -20.16
C VAL A 382 14.10 -10.84 -19.17
N THR A 383 13.78 -9.60 -19.57
CA THR A 383 13.93 -8.43 -18.72
C THR A 383 12.57 -7.82 -18.45
N PRO A 384 12.17 -7.61 -17.20
CA PRO A 384 10.95 -6.90 -16.87
C PRO A 384 11.06 -5.44 -17.31
N LYS A 385 9.96 -4.85 -17.80
CA LYS A 385 9.90 -3.43 -18.13
C LYS A 385 9.80 -2.54 -16.88
N SER A 386 9.44 -3.12 -15.75
CA SER A 386 9.34 -2.44 -14.45
C SER A 386 9.68 -3.39 -13.30
N GLY A 387 10.24 -2.85 -12.22
CA GLY A 387 10.68 -3.62 -11.04
C GLY A 387 12.06 -4.28 -11.23
N THR A 388 12.59 -4.85 -10.15
CA THR A 388 13.95 -5.44 -10.08
C THR A 388 13.94 -6.97 -9.96
N ALA A 389 12.79 -7.58 -9.62
CA ALA A 389 12.68 -9.03 -9.53
C ALA A 389 12.80 -9.68 -10.91
N THR A 390 13.49 -10.80 -10.97
CA THR A 390 13.77 -11.50 -12.23
C THR A 390 12.66 -12.51 -12.55
N PRO A 391 12.17 -12.55 -13.82
CA PRO A 391 11.16 -13.52 -14.23
C PRO A 391 11.61 -14.98 -14.05
N THR A 392 10.68 -15.83 -13.67
CA THR A 392 10.81 -17.29 -13.66
C THR A 392 9.73 -17.90 -14.57
N GLY A 393 9.86 -19.17 -14.92
CA GLY A 393 8.89 -19.85 -15.78
C GLY A 393 9.54 -20.68 -16.87
N THR A 394 8.83 -20.95 -17.95
CA THR A 394 9.30 -21.80 -19.05
C THR A 394 9.56 -20.98 -20.31
N ILE A 395 10.63 -21.32 -21.02
CA ILE A 395 10.96 -20.79 -22.34
C ILE A 395 10.95 -21.89 -23.40
N SER A 396 10.66 -21.52 -24.63
CA SER A 396 10.74 -22.41 -25.79
C SER A 396 11.41 -21.70 -26.96
N PHE A 397 12.12 -22.49 -27.81
CA PHE A 397 12.65 -22.01 -29.07
C PHE A 397 12.05 -22.81 -30.22
N ALA A 398 11.68 -22.10 -31.28
CA ALA A 398 11.15 -22.71 -32.50
C ALA A 398 11.60 -21.93 -33.74
N THR A 399 11.63 -22.61 -34.90
CA THR A 399 11.74 -21.99 -36.21
C THR A 399 10.63 -22.52 -37.12
N GLY A 400 9.78 -21.62 -37.60
CA GLY A 400 8.53 -22.02 -38.27
C GLY A 400 7.69 -22.94 -37.37
N SER A 401 7.36 -24.14 -37.86
CA SER A 401 6.68 -25.19 -37.09
C SER A 401 7.61 -26.16 -36.35
N THR A 402 8.93 -26.05 -36.52
CA THR A 402 9.91 -26.93 -35.88
C THR A 402 10.23 -26.47 -34.48
N SER A 403 9.88 -27.27 -33.47
CA SER A 403 10.32 -27.04 -32.09
C SER A 403 11.81 -27.44 -31.97
N LEU A 404 12.61 -26.55 -31.40
CA LEU A 404 14.03 -26.75 -31.19
C LEU A 404 14.34 -27.27 -29.80
N CYS A 405 14.04 -26.49 -28.77
CA CYS A 405 14.24 -26.91 -27.36
C CYS A 405 13.44 -26.03 -26.39
N THR A 406 13.36 -26.50 -25.15
CA THR A 406 12.75 -25.78 -24.01
C THR A 406 13.71 -25.77 -22.82
N ALA A 407 13.54 -24.79 -21.93
CA ALA A 407 14.28 -24.71 -20.66
C ALA A 407 13.46 -23.95 -19.61
N VAL A 408 13.91 -24.06 -18.35
CA VAL A 408 13.35 -23.27 -17.24
C VAL A 408 14.17 -21.99 -17.11
N LEU A 409 13.48 -20.87 -17.00
CA LEU A 409 14.05 -19.55 -16.77
C LEU A 409 14.45 -19.42 -15.29
N SER A 410 15.71 -19.06 -15.04
CA SER A 410 16.23 -18.81 -13.70
C SER A 410 17.01 -17.51 -13.70
N GLY A 411 16.67 -16.60 -12.78
CA GLY A 411 17.30 -15.28 -12.73
C GLY A 411 17.13 -14.46 -14.02
N GLY A 412 16.02 -14.64 -14.73
CA GLY A 412 15.75 -13.95 -16.00
C GLY A 412 16.53 -14.51 -17.21
N VAL A 413 17.28 -15.61 -17.06
CA VAL A 413 18.11 -16.22 -18.13
C VAL A 413 17.80 -17.69 -18.27
N ALA A 414 17.77 -18.18 -19.51
CA ALA A 414 17.69 -19.62 -19.79
C ALA A 414 18.43 -19.94 -21.10
N ALA A 415 18.98 -21.16 -21.16
CA ALA A 415 19.63 -21.68 -22.36
C ALA A 415 19.29 -23.16 -22.57
N CYS A 416 19.16 -23.52 -23.82
CA CYS A 416 19.07 -24.95 -24.24
C CYS A 416 19.85 -25.18 -25.54
N GLY A 417 20.03 -26.41 -25.92
CA GLY A 417 20.76 -26.77 -27.15
C GLY A 417 20.04 -27.78 -27.98
N ALA A 418 20.06 -27.61 -29.32
CA ALA A 418 19.45 -28.51 -30.26
C ALA A 418 20.32 -28.69 -31.52
N THR A 419 20.08 -29.78 -32.24
CA THR A 419 20.79 -30.14 -33.50
C THR A 419 19.83 -30.28 -34.69
N ASN A 420 18.53 -30.11 -34.47
CA ASN A 420 17.43 -30.39 -35.40
C ASN A 420 16.97 -29.17 -36.19
N ALA A 421 17.74 -28.07 -36.20
CA ALA A 421 17.38 -26.90 -37.00
C ALA A 421 17.41 -27.28 -38.51
N PRO A 422 16.41 -26.87 -39.28
CA PRO A 422 16.35 -27.17 -40.70
C PRO A 422 17.44 -26.41 -41.47
N VAL A 423 17.80 -26.95 -42.67
CA VAL A 423 18.73 -26.29 -43.61
C VAL A 423 18.04 -25.06 -44.17
N GLY A 424 18.75 -23.92 -44.15
CA GLY A 424 18.26 -22.65 -44.63
C GLY A 424 18.71 -21.49 -43.75
N THR A 425 18.22 -20.30 -44.08
CA THR A 425 18.37 -19.12 -43.23
C THR A 425 17.02 -18.83 -42.59
N ASP A 426 16.90 -19.12 -41.31
CA ASP A 426 15.65 -19.12 -40.60
C ASP A 426 15.59 -18.12 -39.44
N LYS A 427 14.41 -17.61 -39.24
CA LYS A 427 14.12 -16.81 -38.06
C LYS A 427 13.76 -17.74 -36.90
N VAL A 428 14.65 -17.82 -35.91
CA VAL A 428 14.38 -18.50 -34.65
C VAL A 428 13.63 -17.57 -33.72
N THR A 429 12.51 -18.02 -33.18
CA THR A 429 11.72 -17.34 -32.15
C THR A 429 11.95 -18.01 -30.82
N GLY A 430 12.41 -17.25 -29.84
CA GLY A 430 12.44 -17.64 -28.44
C GLY A 430 11.23 -17.02 -27.73
N THR A 431 10.44 -17.84 -27.03
CA THR A 431 9.24 -17.42 -26.35
C THR A 431 9.36 -17.71 -24.86
N PHE A 432 9.09 -16.70 -24.06
CA PHE A 432 8.80 -16.84 -22.63
C PHE A 432 7.28 -16.98 -22.47
N SER A 433 6.83 -18.03 -21.81
CA SER A 433 5.39 -18.33 -21.66
C SER A 433 4.66 -17.41 -20.68
N GLY A 434 5.39 -16.58 -19.94
CA GLY A 434 4.87 -15.89 -18.77
C GLY A 434 4.94 -16.77 -17.51
N GLY A 435 4.74 -16.19 -16.36
CA GLY A 435 4.73 -16.86 -15.05
C GLY A 435 5.11 -15.90 -13.94
N ASP A 436 4.69 -16.22 -12.70
CA ASP A 436 4.98 -15.45 -11.47
C ASP A 436 4.70 -13.94 -11.60
N GLY A 437 3.54 -13.59 -12.17
CA GLY A 437 3.15 -12.19 -12.37
C GLY A 437 3.83 -11.50 -13.57
N TYR A 438 4.42 -12.23 -14.50
CA TYR A 438 5.03 -11.69 -15.73
C TYR A 438 4.27 -12.12 -16.98
N ALA A 439 4.03 -11.17 -17.90
CA ALA A 439 3.42 -11.42 -19.20
C ALA A 439 4.37 -12.22 -20.09
N SER A 440 3.80 -13.03 -20.98
CA SER A 440 4.55 -13.67 -22.05
C SER A 440 5.21 -12.64 -22.95
N SER A 441 6.39 -12.98 -23.48
CA SER A 441 7.08 -12.17 -24.47
C SER A 441 7.94 -13.03 -25.38
N SER A 442 8.28 -12.50 -26.55
CA SER A 442 9.13 -13.21 -27.50
C SER A 442 10.19 -12.30 -28.08
N GLY A 443 11.30 -12.91 -28.45
CA GLY A 443 12.39 -12.30 -29.19
C GLY A 443 12.78 -13.20 -30.37
N THR A 444 13.58 -12.66 -31.29
CA THR A 444 14.00 -13.42 -32.47
C THR A 444 15.45 -13.20 -32.82
N ALA A 445 16.09 -14.24 -33.41
CA ALA A 445 17.42 -14.15 -33.99
C ALA A 445 17.47 -14.98 -35.29
N THR A 446 18.43 -14.69 -36.15
CA THR A 446 18.61 -15.41 -37.42
C THR A 446 19.64 -16.53 -37.24
N LEU A 447 19.29 -17.74 -37.70
CA LEU A 447 20.16 -18.91 -37.76
C LEU A 447 20.36 -19.29 -39.25
N THR A 448 21.59 -19.51 -39.65
CA THR A 448 21.92 -20.06 -40.97
C THR A 448 22.45 -21.48 -40.81
N VAL A 449 21.77 -22.47 -41.42
CA VAL A 449 22.16 -23.86 -41.44
C VAL A 449 22.49 -24.25 -42.88
N THR A 450 23.74 -24.59 -43.15
CA THR A 450 24.20 -25.06 -44.47
C THR A 450 24.09 -26.57 -44.58
N THR A 451 24.03 -27.07 -45.80
CA THR A 451 24.22 -28.52 -46.05
C THR A 451 25.61 -28.95 -45.64
N ALA A 452 25.75 -30.23 -45.22
CA ALA A 452 27.04 -30.83 -44.90
C ALA A 452 27.92 -30.98 -46.15
#